data_fa99ef4e9b5eb196adfdf2641c0449b0
#
_entry.id   fa99ef4e9b5eb196adfdf2641c0449b0
#
_cell.length_a   1.000
_cell.length_b   1.000
_cell.length_c   1.000
_cell.angle_alpha   90.00
_cell.angle_beta   90.00
_cell.angle_gamma   90.00
#
_symmetry.space_group_name_H-M   'P 1'
#
loop_
_entity.id
_entity.type
_entity.pdbx_description
1 polymer ?
#
loop_
_entity_poly.entity_id
_entity_poly.type
_entity_poly.pdbx_seq_one_letter_code
_entity_poly.pdbx_strand_id
1 'polypeptide(L)'
;MILPKIRGKGHKPTPKHSEQASLMVGTDRVEIRTLKVGRFCVVDDEAYKILSISKSKPGKHGSAKARLELVSLFSSKKISHVGTVTDNIHVPMIEKGTAMVTHLEGDEVHAMNMKDHSMMILPMEPEMNIEAGKEIMWMEALGRYKIIRDH
;
A
#
# COMPACT_ATOMS: atom_id res chain seq x y z
N MET A 1 -26.31 -26.73 -19.47
CA MET A 1 -25.76 -26.45 -19.26
C MET A 1 -25.00 -26.61 -18.55
N ILE A 2 -25.09 -26.93 -18.40
CA ILE A 2 -24.43 -26.85 -17.81
C ILE A 2 -23.45 -26.52 -17.49
N LEU A 3 -23.51 -26.43 -17.55
CA LEU A 3 -22.71 -25.99 -17.15
C LEU A 3 -22.08 -25.61 -16.52
N PRO A 4 -22.25 -25.29 -16.35
CA PRO A 4 -21.47 -24.75 -15.77
C PRO A 4 -20.85 -25.31 -14.87
N LYS A 5 -21.00 -25.86 -14.67
CA LYS A 5 -20.47 -26.22 -13.79
C LYS A 5 -19.26 -26.41 -13.74
N ILE A 6 -18.96 -26.56 -14.15
CA ILE A 6 -17.88 -26.64 -14.05
C ILE A 6 -17.07 -25.86 -13.92
N ARG A 7 -17.51 -25.47 -13.94
CA ARG A 7 -16.92 -24.69 -13.68
C ARG A 7 -16.51 -24.52 -12.69
N GLY A 8 -16.69 -24.79 -12.56
CA GLY A 8 -16.25 -24.41 -11.74
C GLY A 8 -15.85 -24.89 -10.75
N LYS A 9 -15.90 -25.38 -10.70
CA LYS A 9 -15.46 -25.73 -9.77
C LYS A 9 -14.26 -25.59 -9.44
N GLY A 10 -13.81 -26.01 -9.58
CA GLY A 10 -12.60 -25.87 -9.25
C GLY A 10 -12.11 -24.70 -9.12
N HIS A 11 -12.76 -24.02 -9.16
CA HIS A 11 -12.25 -22.90 -9.01
C HIS A 11 -12.47 -22.34 -7.84
N LYS A 12 -12.89 -22.91 -6.92
CA LYS A 12 -13.06 -22.31 -5.77
C LYS A 12 -12.03 -21.44 -5.36
N PRO A 13 -10.84 -21.81 -5.19
CA PRO A 13 -9.80 -20.84 -4.89
C PRO A 13 -9.53 -19.95 -6.06
N THR A 14 -10.06 -20.23 -7.19
CA THR A 14 -9.81 -19.42 -8.35
C THR A 14 -10.18 -17.97 -8.19
N PRO A 15 -11.36 -17.62 -7.70
CA PRO A 15 -11.65 -16.20 -7.48
C PRO A 15 -10.69 -15.58 -6.52
N LYS A 16 -10.34 -16.29 -5.47
CA LYS A 16 -9.39 -15.78 -4.53
C LYS A 16 -8.05 -15.56 -5.16
N HIS A 17 -7.60 -16.49 -5.98
CA HIS A 17 -6.36 -16.34 -6.68
C HIS A 17 -6.38 -15.15 -7.62
N SER A 18 -7.47 -14.92 -8.29
CA SER A 18 -7.58 -13.77 -9.18
C SER A 18 -7.46 -12.48 -8.43
N GLU A 19 -8.12 -12.40 -7.29
CA GLU A 19 -8.04 -11.21 -6.48
C GLU A 19 -6.62 -10.96 -5.98
N GLN A 20 -5.96 -12.01 -5.52
CA GLN A 20 -4.60 -11.88 -5.06
C GLN A 20 -3.67 -11.49 -6.20
N ALA A 21 -3.86 -12.05 -7.37
CA ALA A 21 -3.03 -11.69 -8.52
C ALA A 21 -3.20 -10.22 -8.86
N SER A 22 -4.41 -9.70 -8.82
CA SER A 22 -4.64 -8.29 -9.08
C SER A 22 -3.94 -7.40 -8.07
N LEU A 23 -4.00 -7.75 -6.80
CA LEU A 23 -3.34 -6.99 -5.76
C LEU A 23 -1.83 -7.07 -5.88
N MET A 24 -1.31 -8.21 -6.32
CA MET A 24 0.13 -8.40 -6.41
C MET A 24 0.76 -7.71 -7.62
N VAL A 25 -0.04 -7.24 -8.57
CA VAL A 25 0.50 -6.57 -9.74
C VAL A 25 1.34 -5.36 -9.37
N GLY A 26 0.97 -4.65 -8.32
CA GLY A 26 1.72 -3.48 -7.88
C GLY A 26 2.67 -3.74 -6.73
N THR A 27 3.17 -4.98 -6.58
CA THR A 27 4.05 -5.31 -5.45
C THR A 27 5.25 -6.12 -5.90
N ASP A 28 6.32 -6.04 -5.09
CA ASP A 28 7.46 -6.93 -5.18
C ASP A 28 7.47 -7.82 -3.95
N ARG A 29 8.19 -8.94 -4.04
CA ARG A 29 8.29 -9.88 -2.94
C ARG A 29 9.73 -9.92 -2.45
N VAL A 30 9.94 -9.65 -1.18
CA VAL A 30 11.27 -9.61 -0.59
C VAL A 30 11.28 -10.35 0.74
N GLU A 31 12.45 -10.67 1.24
CA GLU A 31 12.57 -11.26 2.59
C GLU A 31 12.51 -10.15 3.63
N ILE A 32 11.92 -10.47 4.77
CA ILE A 32 11.78 -9.49 5.86
C ILE A 32 13.11 -8.88 6.25
N ARG A 33 14.19 -9.68 6.22
CA ARG A 33 15.51 -9.19 6.62
C ARG A 33 16.03 -8.04 5.76
N THR A 34 15.45 -7.85 4.58
CA THR A 34 15.89 -6.77 3.69
C THR A 34 15.15 -5.46 3.93
N LEU A 35 14.15 -5.48 4.79
CA LEU A 35 13.36 -4.29 5.08
C LEU A 35 14.13 -3.32 5.97
N LYS A 36 13.79 -2.04 5.84
CA LYS A 36 14.41 -0.98 6.64
C LYS A 36 13.36 -0.02 7.14
N VAL A 37 13.64 0.63 8.26
CA VAL A 37 12.76 1.65 8.82
C VAL A 37 12.59 2.77 7.79
N GLY A 38 11.36 3.24 7.66
CA GLY A 38 11.01 4.26 6.70
C GLY A 38 10.59 3.71 5.35
N ARG A 39 10.76 2.42 5.11
CA ARG A 39 10.30 1.77 3.89
C ARG A 39 8.87 1.28 4.09
N PHE A 40 8.33 0.66 3.06
CA PHE A 40 6.93 0.26 3.04
C PHE A 40 6.80 -1.24 2.86
N CYS A 41 5.69 -1.80 3.35
CA CYS A 41 5.38 -3.20 3.13
C CYS A 41 3.87 -3.39 3.06
N VAL A 42 3.45 -4.57 2.62
CA VAL A 42 2.04 -4.91 2.48
C VAL A 42 1.71 -6.00 3.47
N VAL A 43 0.72 -5.76 4.31
CA VAL A 43 0.18 -6.75 5.24
C VAL A 43 -1.34 -6.71 5.10
N ASP A 44 -1.96 -7.88 4.91
CA ASP A 44 -3.41 -7.98 4.76
C ASP A 44 -3.95 -7.03 3.68
N ASP A 45 -3.24 -6.98 2.54
CA ASP A 45 -3.66 -6.21 1.37
C ASP A 45 -3.68 -4.70 1.61
N GLU A 46 -2.99 -4.25 2.64
CA GLU A 46 -2.90 -2.83 2.94
C GLU A 46 -1.43 -2.42 3.01
N ALA A 47 -1.12 -1.22 2.52
CA ALA A 47 0.24 -0.70 2.52
C ALA A 47 0.53 -0.01 3.84
N TYR A 48 1.69 -0.32 4.41
CA TYR A 48 2.13 0.22 5.69
C TYR A 48 3.53 0.80 5.58
N LYS A 49 3.79 1.80 6.42
CA LYS A 49 5.14 2.34 6.58
C LYS A 49 5.76 1.69 7.80
N ILE A 50 7.02 1.31 7.70
CA ILE A 50 7.74 0.65 8.78
C ILE A 50 8.27 1.71 9.74
N LEU A 51 7.78 1.66 10.98
CA LEU A 51 8.19 2.60 12.02
C LEU A 51 9.41 2.11 12.78
N SER A 52 9.47 0.81 13.06
CA SER A 52 10.61 0.23 13.74
C SER A 52 10.73 -1.25 13.41
N ILE A 53 11.92 -1.76 13.54
CA ILE A 53 12.22 -3.18 13.30
C ILE A 53 13.03 -3.67 14.48
N SER A 54 12.52 -4.70 15.17
CA SER A 54 13.26 -5.37 16.24
C SER A 54 13.56 -6.77 15.77
N LYS A 55 14.76 -7.23 16.03
CA LYS A 55 15.17 -8.59 15.68
C LYS A 55 15.59 -9.34 16.93
N SER A 56 15.22 -10.60 16.99
CA SER A 56 15.61 -11.46 18.08
C SER A 56 16.02 -12.81 17.55
N LYS A 57 16.98 -13.41 18.19
CA LYS A 57 17.48 -14.72 17.78
C LYS A 57 17.11 -15.72 18.85
N PRO A 58 16.15 -16.60 18.58
CA PRO A 58 15.75 -17.58 19.58
C PRO A 58 16.73 -18.75 19.59
N GLY A 59 17.49 -18.92 20.55
CA GLY A 59 18.29 -20.09 20.81
C GLY A 59 19.09 -20.63 19.62
N LYS A 60 19.60 -21.86 19.79
CA LYS A 60 20.52 -22.45 18.83
C LYS A 60 19.88 -22.90 17.54
N HIS A 61 18.65 -23.30 17.59
CA HIS A 61 18.01 -23.95 16.47
C HIS A 61 16.95 -23.11 15.79
N GLY A 62 16.76 -21.89 16.21
CA GLY A 62 15.73 -21.05 15.63
C GLY A 62 16.30 -20.04 14.66
N SER A 63 15.54 -19.73 13.63
CA SER A 63 15.86 -18.59 12.79
C SER A 63 15.56 -17.31 13.54
N ALA A 64 16.28 -16.25 13.22
CA ALA A 64 16.01 -14.96 13.81
C ALA A 64 14.61 -14.51 13.45
N LYS A 65 13.94 -13.85 14.37
CA LYS A 65 12.61 -13.31 14.15
C LYS A 65 12.66 -11.80 14.13
N ALA A 66 11.78 -11.21 13.38
CA ALA A 66 11.67 -9.77 13.27
C ALA A 66 10.28 -9.35 13.69
N ARG A 67 10.21 -8.25 14.43
CA ARG A 67 8.95 -7.61 14.76
C ARG A 67 8.95 -6.24 14.13
N LEU A 68 7.93 -5.99 13.33
CA LEU A 68 7.78 -4.74 12.60
C LEU A 68 6.65 -3.95 13.24
N GLU A 69 6.92 -2.69 13.59
CA GLU A 69 5.87 -1.78 14.00
C GLU A 69 5.49 -0.97 12.78
N LEU A 70 4.22 -1.01 12.42
CA LEU A 70 3.75 -0.50 11.14
C LEU A 70 2.61 0.49 11.33
N VAL A 71 2.54 1.48 10.44
CA VAL A 71 1.41 2.40 10.39
C VAL A 71 0.88 2.43 8.97
N SER A 72 -0.44 2.39 8.84
CA SER A 72 -1.07 2.40 7.52
C SER A 72 -0.76 3.70 6.79
N LEU A 73 -0.54 3.59 5.47
CA LEU A 73 -0.33 4.78 4.64
C LEU A 73 -1.59 5.60 4.48
N PHE A 74 -2.76 4.96 4.59
CA PHE A 74 -4.02 5.60 4.25
C PHE A 74 -4.94 5.79 5.45
N SER A 75 -4.46 5.48 6.65
CA SER A 75 -5.21 5.69 7.87
C SER A 75 -4.21 5.84 9.01
N SER A 76 -4.70 6.02 10.23
CA SER A 76 -3.82 6.10 11.39
C SER A 76 -3.65 4.75 12.08
N LYS A 77 -4.11 3.69 11.46
CA LYS A 77 -4.05 2.35 12.04
C LYS A 77 -2.61 1.88 12.20
N LYS A 78 -2.29 1.39 13.38
CA LYS A 78 -0.97 0.84 13.68
C LYS A 78 -1.10 -0.63 14.00
N ILE A 79 -0.18 -1.41 13.49
CA ILE A 79 -0.14 -2.85 13.77
C ILE A 79 1.29 -3.29 14.01
N SER A 80 1.42 -4.48 14.57
CA SER A 80 2.70 -5.16 14.68
C SER A 80 2.65 -6.41 13.83
N HIS A 81 3.73 -6.70 13.13
CA HIS A 81 3.85 -7.91 12.33
C HIS A 81 5.10 -8.65 12.76
N VAL A 82 4.95 -9.93 13.07
CA VAL A 82 6.07 -10.76 13.51
C VAL A 82 6.26 -11.88 12.50
N GLY A 83 7.48 -12.09 12.10
CA GLY A 83 7.82 -13.18 11.19
C GLY A 83 9.28 -13.55 11.29
N THR A 84 9.64 -14.64 10.65
CA THR A 84 11.03 -15.05 10.55
C THR A 84 11.74 -14.15 9.53
N VAL A 85 13.00 -13.82 9.77
CA VAL A 85 13.71 -12.89 8.90
C VAL A 85 13.83 -13.39 7.46
N THR A 86 13.70 -14.69 7.25
CA THR A 86 13.73 -15.27 5.90
C THR A 86 12.33 -15.41 5.27
N ASP A 87 11.28 -15.08 6.01
CA ASP A 87 9.93 -15.09 5.44
C ASP A 87 9.82 -14.02 4.37
N ASN A 88 8.97 -14.28 3.40
CA ASN A 88 8.71 -13.32 2.34
C ASN A 88 7.58 -12.39 2.72
N ILE A 89 7.69 -11.16 2.31
CA ILE A 89 6.66 -10.17 2.50
C ILE A 89 6.60 -9.33 1.22
N HIS A 90 5.42 -8.82 0.91
CA HIS A 90 5.27 -7.97 -0.27
C HIS A 90 5.57 -6.52 0.09
N VAL A 91 6.18 -5.80 -0.84
CA VAL A 91 6.38 -4.37 -0.71
C VAL A 91 5.65 -3.69 -1.85
N PRO A 92 4.97 -2.58 -1.58
CA PRO A 92 4.20 -1.92 -2.64
C PRO A 92 5.12 -1.17 -3.57
N MET A 93 4.73 -1.12 -4.84
CA MET A 93 5.40 -0.21 -5.78
C MET A 93 4.71 1.13 -5.63
N ILE A 94 5.50 2.14 -5.31
CA ILE A 94 4.98 3.47 -5.02
C ILE A 94 5.19 4.34 -6.24
N GLU A 95 4.11 4.98 -6.69
CA GLU A 95 4.20 6.03 -7.70
C GLU A 95 3.97 7.37 -7.05
N LYS A 96 4.62 8.39 -7.55
CA LYS A 96 4.46 9.76 -7.07
C LYS A 96 4.35 10.70 -8.25
N GLY A 97 3.66 11.79 -8.05
CA GLY A 97 3.54 12.79 -9.09
C GLY A 97 2.97 14.07 -8.54
N THR A 98 2.71 15.02 -9.44
CA THR A 98 2.11 16.29 -9.07
C THR A 98 0.77 16.44 -9.76
N ALA A 99 -0.11 17.23 -9.16
CA ALA A 99 -1.42 17.52 -9.70
C ALA A 99 -1.82 18.93 -9.33
N MET A 100 -2.66 19.52 -10.17
CA MET A 100 -3.20 20.84 -9.92
C MET A 100 -4.61 20.69 -9.35
N VAL A 101 -4.85 21.26 -8.20
CA VAL A 101 -6.17 21.20 -7.56
C VAL A 101 -7.13 22.05 -8.36
N THR A 102 -8.21 21.45 -8.86
CA THR A 102 -9.23 22.17 -9.61
C THR A 102 -10.34 22.68 -8.72
N HIS A 103 -10.78 21.85 -7.77
CA HIS A 103 -11.78 22.30 -6.79
C HIS A 103 -11.80 21.33 -5.61
N LEU A 104 -12.45 21.75 -4.55
CA LEU A 104 -12.62 20.94 -3.34
C LEU A 104 -14.11 20.64 -3.18
N GLU A 105 -14.41 19.41 -2.77
CA GLU A 105 -15.79 19.01 -2.57
C GLU A 105 -15.88 18.12 -1.34
N GLY A 106 -16.31 18.66 -0.22
CA GLY A 106 -16.38 17.90 1.03
C GLY A 106 -14.99 17.40 1.43
N ASP A 107 -14.87 16.10 1.59
CA ASP A 107 -13.61 15.46 1.94
C ASP A 107 -12.79 15.07 0.73
N GLU A 108 -13.16 15.53 -0.45
CA GLU A 108 -12.48 15.15 -1.68
C GLU A 108 -11.74 16.33 -2.27
N VAL A 109 -10.53 16.05 -2.77
CA VAL A 109 -9.75 17.00 -3.53
C VAL A 109 -9.78 16.54 -4.97
N HIS A 110 -10.34 17.38 -5.83
CA HIS A 110 -10.38 17.10 -7.27
C HIS A 110 -9.19 17.81 -7.91
N ALA A 111 -8.38 17.04 -8.62
CA ALA A 111 -7.13 17.57 -9.17
C ALA A 111 -6.87 16.98 -10.53
N MET A 112 -6.06 17.69 -11.30
CA MET A 112 -5.65 17.25 -12.64
C MET A 112 -4.20 16.79 -12.55
N ASN A 113 -3.96 15.55 -12.95
CA ASN A 113 -2.61 15.01 -13.01
C ASN A 113 -1.79 15.81 -14.01
N MET A 114 -0.65 16.35 -13.56
CA MET A 114 0.14 17.22 -14.40
C MET A 114 0.86 16.48 -15.51
N LYS A 115 0.95 15.16 -15.42
CA LYS A 115 1.64 14.36 -16.43
C LYS A 115 0.76 14.08 -17.64
N ASP A 116 -0.46 13.62 -17.40
CA ASP A 116 -1.35 13.19 -18.48
C ASP A 116 -2.67 13.96 -18.52
N HIS A 117 -2.84 14.93 -17.62
CA HIS A 117 -4.03 15.79 -17.53
C HIS A 117 -5.31 15.03 -17.20
N SER A 118 -5.20 13.81 -16.70
CA SER A 118 -6.37 13.07 -16.24
C SER A 118 -6.86 13.63 -14.91
N MET A 119 -8.14 13.47 -14.65
CA MET A 119 -8.72 13.94 -13.39
C MET A 119 -8.54 12.90 -12.31
N MET A 120 -8.21 13.36 -11.12
CA MET A 120 -7.99 12.51 -9.96
C MET A 120 -8.85 13.01 -8.80
N ILE A 121 -9.29 12.08 -7.97
CA ILE A 121 -9.98 12.42 -6.73
C ILE A 121 -9.17 11.83 -5.60
N LEU A 122 -8.72 12.68 -4.68
CA LEU A 122 -7.89 12.26 -3.57
C LEU A 122 -8.56 12.64 -2.25
N PRO A 123 -8.30 11.85 -1.19
CA PRO A 123 -8.83 12.23 0.12
C PRO A 123 -8.19 13.51 0.62
N MET A 124 -8.99 14.34 1.27
CA MET A 124 -8.51 15.58 1.86
C MET A 124 -7.56 15.29 3.02
N GLU A 125 -6.49 16.06 3.09
CA GLU A 125 -5.56 16.03 4.21
C GLU A 125 -5.75 17.31 5.01
N PRO A 126 -6.51 17.27 6.10
CA PRO A 126 -6.86 18.51 6.81
C PRO A 126 -5.67 19.24 7.40
N GLU A 127 -4.57 18.53 7.63
CA GLU A 127 -3.38 19.15 8.18
C GLU A 127 -2.58 19.94 7.15
N MET A 128 -2.97 19.87 5.90
CA MET A 128 -2.33 20.60 4.81
C MET A 128 -3.24 21.72 4.35
N ASN A 129 -2.62 22.79 3.90
CA ASN A 129 -3.37 23.91 3.35
C ASN A 129 -3.62 23.67 1.86
N ILE A 130 -4.69 22.96 1.55
CA ILE A 130 -5.03 22.57 0.18
C ILE A 130 -6.08 23.53 -0.36
N GLU A 131 -5.76 24.18 -1.47
CA GLU A 131 -6.67 25.17 -2.07
C GLU A 131 -6.74 24.95 -3.57
N ALA A 132 -7.88 25.31 -4.16
CA ALA A 132 -8.03 25.26 -5.61
C ALA A 132 -6.99 26.18 -6.27
N GLY A 133 -6.43 25.70 -7.37
CA GLY A 133 -5.41 26.42 -8.11
C GLY A 133 -4.00 26.16 -7.67
N LYS A 134 -3.80 25.40 -6.60
CA LYS A 134 -2.46 25.08 -6.13
C LYS A 134 -2.02 23.70 -6.59
N GLU A 135 -0.72 23.52 -6.69
CA GLU A 135 -0.14 22.21 -6.97
C GLU A 135 0.01 21.41 -5.70
N ILE A 136 -0.22 20.11 -5.82
CA ILE A 136 0.02 19.18 -4.73
C ILE A 136 0.84 18.01 -5.25
N MET A 137 1.49 17.32 -4.32
CA MET A 137 2.13 16.05 -4.63
C MET A 137 1.24 14.91 -4.15
N TRP A 138 1.23 13.84 -4.93
CA TRP A 138 0.45 12.67 -4.56
C TRP A 138 1.33 11.43 -4.63
N MET A 139 0.90 10.40 -3.92
CA MET A 139 1.49 9.08 -4.04
C MET A 139 0.38 8.06 -4.25
N GLU A 140 0.74 6.97 -4.89
CA GLU A 140 -0.20 5.88 -5.14
C GLU A 140 0.45 4.58 -4.71
N ALA A 141 -0.31 3.76 -3.99
CA ALA A 141 0.11 2.43 -3.57
C ALA A 141 -1.12 1.55 -3.58
N LEU A 142 -1.00 0.38 -4.22
CA LEU A 142 -2.09 -0.60 -4.28
C LEU A 142 -3.41 -0.01 -4.80
N GLY A 143 -3.31 0.91 -5.76
CA GLY A 143 -4.48 1.52 -6.36
C GLY A 143 -5.11 2.63 -5.55
N ARG A 144 -4.51 3.03 -4.45
CA ARG A 144 -5.04 4.09 -3.60
C ARG A 144 -4.11 5.29 -3.66
N TYR A 145 -4.70 6.48 -3.64
CA TYR A 145 -3.97 7.73 -3.75
C TYR A 145 -3.97 8.48 -2.44
N LYS A 146 -2.91 9.22 -2.19
CA LYS A 146 -2.78 10.06 -1.01
C LYS A 146 -2.02 11.32 -1.36
N ILE A 147 -2.45 12.45 -0.80
CA ILE A 147 -1.72 13.71 -0.95
C ILE A 147 -0.57 13.68 0.05
N ILE A 148 0.63 14.03 -0.42
CA ILE A 148 1.82 14.05 0.42
C ILE A 148 2.42 15.45 0.41
N ARG A 149 3.28 15.70 1.38
CA ARG A 149 3.96 16.97 1.46
C ARG A 149 5.08 17.02 0.45
N ASP A 150 5.29 18.21 -0.07
CA ASP A 150 6.42 18.46 -0.95
C ASP A 150 7.67 18.61 -0.08
N HIS A 151 8.76 17.99 -0.50
CA HIS A 151 10.03 18.10 0.22
C HIS A 151 11.11 18.56 -0.71
#